data_4757ed9334eea9b3e6475c236438fbf3
#
_entry.id   4757ed9334eea9b3e6475c236438fbf3
#
_cell.length_a   1.000
_cell.length_b   1.000
_cell.length_c   1.000
_cell.angle_alpha   90.00
_cell.angle_beta   90.00
_cell.angle_gamma   90.00
#
_symmetry.space_group_name_H-M   'P 1'
#
loop_
_entity.id
_entity.type
_entity.pdbx_description
1 polymer ?
#
loop_
_entity_poly.entity_id
_entity_poly.type
_entity_poly.pdbx_seq_one_letter_code
_entity_poly.pdbx_strand_id
1 'polypeptide(L)'
;MARSMNYLVSKRIPNAEAFLEHCERVSMKSRAIVFRQGEPSQELYLILDGSVSVIVDDIEDPEQEMVVSYLNPGEFFGEMGLFGEEHRTANLVTRTPCEFERISYEKFHTIRQQYPDVLYALTTQIGQRLKNTTRKLADLTFIDVYGRIHRSLIQLTSLP
;
A
#
# COMPACT_ATOMS: atom_id res chain seq x y z
N MET A 1 -10.54 -14.75 -24.18
CA MET A 1 -10.06 -15.70 -23.14
C MET A 1 -10.31 -15.07 -21.77
N ALA A 2 -11.05 -15.75 -20.93
CA ALA A 2 -11.18 -15.32 -19.53
C ALA A 2 -9.80 -15.35 -18.89
N ARG A 3 -9.34 -14.20 -18.40
CA ARG A 3 -8.09 -14.11 -17.61
C ARG A 3 -8.31 -14.91 -16.33
N SER A 4 -7.48 -15.92 -16.10
CA SER A 4 -7.52 -16.68 -14.85
C SER A 4 -7.24 -15.70 -13.69
N MET A 5 -8.27 -15.41 -12.94
CA MET A 5 -8.17 -14.57 -11.75
C MET A 5 -7.78 -15.46 -10.57
N ASN A 6 -6.76 -15.04 -9.83
CA ASN A 6 -6.35 -15.73 -8.61
C ASN A 6 -7.52 -15.74 -7.61
N TYR A 7 -7.76 -16.87 -6.95
CA TYR A 7 -8.79 -17.03 -5.92
C TYR A 7 -8.75 -15.93 -4.85
N LEU A 8 -7.56 -15.50 -4.44
CA LEU A 8 -7.39 -14.44 -3.44
C LEU A 8 -7.92 -13.09 -3.94
N VAL A 9 -7.76 -12.80 -5.23
CA VAL A 9 -8.28 -11.58 -5.85
C VAL A 9 -9.81 -11.63 -5.90
N SER A 10 -10.38 -12.74 -6.38
CA SER A 10 -11.86 -12.90 -6.46
C SER A 10 -12.53 -12.85 -5.10
N LYS A 11 -11.86 -13.34 -4.06
CA LYS A 11 -12.36 -13.26 -2.69
C LYS A 11 -12.42 -11.83 -2.15
N ARG A 12 -11.45 -10.99 -2.53
CA ARG A 12 -11.36 -9.60 -2.05
C ARG A 12 -12.16 -8.61 -2.89
N ILE A 13 -12.30 -8.90 -4.18
CA ILE A 13 -12.95 -8.00 -5.15
C ILE A 13 -13.96 -8.82 -5.97
N PRO A 14 -15.21 -8.95 -5.49
CA PRO A 14 -16.24 -9.62 -6.26
C PRO A 14 -16.47 -8.94 -7.61
N ASN A 15 -16.75 -9.73 -8.63
CA ASN A 15 -17.09 -9.26 -9.98
C ASN A 15 -16.02 -8.36 -10.65
N ALA A 16 -14.74 -8.52 -10.27
CA ALA A 16 -13.65 -7.70 -10.81
C ALA A 16 -13.29 -8.01 -12.27
N GLU A 17 -13.70 -9.14 -12.83
CA GLU A 17 -13.25 -9.62 -14.14
C GLU A 17 -13.47 -8.60 -15.26
N ALA A 18 -14.66 -8.01 -15.34
CA ALA A 18 -14.98 -7.00 -16.34
C ALA A 18 -14.16 -5.72 -16.17
N PHE A 19 -13.88 -5.33 -14.93
CA PHE A 19 -12.98 -4.22 -14.63
C PHE A 19 -11.56 -4.50 -15.10
N LEU A 20 -11.05 -5.70 -14.86
CA LEU A 20 -9.69 -6.09 -15.25
C LEU A 20 -9.46 -6.09 -16.76
N GLU A 21 -10.51 -6.22 -17.57
CA GLU A 21 -10.41 -6.07 -19.03
C GLU A 21 -9.97 -4.67 -19.47
N HIS A 22 -10.22 -3.66 -18.64
CA HIS A 22 -9.77 -2.29 -18.86
C HIS A 22 -8.34 -2.02 -18.41
N CYS A 23 -7.72 -2.99 -17.74
CA CYS A 23 -6.38 -2.88 -17.19
C CYS A 23 -5.34 -3.53 -18.11
N GLU A 24 -4.10 -3.12 -17.92
CA GLU A 24 -2.93 -3.72 -18.57
C GLU A 24 -2.23 -4.66 -17.59
N ARG A 25 -1.92 -5.87 -18.05
CA ARG A 25 -1.13 -6.81 -17.25
C ARG A 25 0.35 -6.51 -17.32
N VAL A 26 0.99 -6.45 -16.14
CA VAL A 26 2.41 -6.19 -15.98
C VAL A 26 3.04 -7.29 -15.14
N SER A 27 4.11 -7.90 -15.63
CA SER A 27 4.91 -8.89 -14.90
C SER A 27 6.25 -8.28 -14.51
N MET A 28 6.67 -8.47 -13.27
CA MET A 28 7.95 -8.00 -12.76
C MET A 28 8.69 -9.12 -12.03
N LYS A 29 10.02 -9.08 -12.15
CA LYS A 29 10.90 -9.99 -11.40
C LYS A 29 10.90 -9.61 -9.91
N SER A 30 11.42 -10.50 -9.07
CA SER A 30 11.75 -10.21 -7.68
C SER A 30 12.74 -9.05 -7.58
N ARG A 31 12.61 -8.23 -6.53
CA ARG A 31 13.45 -7.05 -6.24
C ARG A 31 13.41 -5.96 -7.33
N ALA A 32 12.35 -5.92 -8.11
CA ALA A 32 12.10 -4.85 -9.09
C ALA A 32 11.44 -3.65 -8.40
N ILE A 33 11.84 -2.46 -8.82
CA ILE A 33 11.22 -1.22 -8.38
C ILE A 33 10.01 -0.96 -9.27
N VAL A 34 8.82 -0.94 -8.68
CA VAL A 34 7.59 -0.62 -9.42
C VAL A 34 7.52 0.88 -9.67
N PHE A 35 7.72 1.67 -8.63
CA PHE A 35 7.91 3.12 -8.71
C PHE A 35 8.66 3.62 -7.46
N ARG A 36 9.20 4.83 -7.57
CA ARG A 36 9.94 5.49 -6.49
C ARG A 36 9.14 6.62 -5.85
N GLN A 37 9.37 6.85 -4.57
CA GLN A 37 8.88 8.02 -3.85
C GLN A 37 9.30 9.30 -4.60
N GLY A 38 8.35 10.23 -4.75
CA GLY A 38 8.58 11.49 -5.45
C GLY A 38 8.32 11.46 -6.96
N GLU A 39 8.21 10.29 -7.59
CA GLU A 39 7.81 10.20 -8.99
C GLU A 39 6.36 10.66 -9.21
N PRO A 40 6.00 11.16 -10.41
CA PRO A 40 4.61 11.48 -10.73
C PRO A 40 3.70 10.28 -10.56
N SER A 41 2.55 10.49 -9.92
CA SER A 41 1.57 9.44 -9.64
C SER A 41 0.45 9.51 -10.67
N GLN A 42 0.33 8.52 -11.53
CA GLN A 42 -0.62 8.51 -12.65
C GLN A 42 -1.38 7.19 -12.83
N GLU A 43 -1.01 6.16 -12.08
CA GLU A 43 -1.55 4.82 -12.28
C GLU A 43 -1.87 4.13 -10.97
N LEU A 44 -2.95 3.35 -10.99
CA LEU A 44 -3.39 2.45 -9.94
C LEU A 44 -2.98 1.02 -10.31
N TYR A 45 -2.56 0.25 -9.32
CA TYR A 45 -2.16 -1.15 -9.46
C TYR A 45 -2.99 -2.07 -8.59
N LEU A 46 -3.25 -3.26 -9.09
CA LEU A 46 -3.82 -4.38 -8.34
C LEU A 46 -2.86 -5.57 -8.40
N ILE A 47 -2.54 -6.14 -7.26
CA ILE A 47 -1.68 -7.34 -7.18
C ILE A 47 -2.51 -8.57 -7.51
N LEU A 48 -2.11 -9.30 -8.53
CA LEU A 48 -2.69 -10.59 -8.89
C LEU A 48 -1.93 -11.75 -8.27
N ASP A 49 -0.60 -11.67 -8.28
CA ASP A 49 0.29 -12.67 -7.73
C ASP A 49 1.56 -12.02 -7.19
N GLY A 50 2.17 -12.64 -6.19
CA GLY A 50 3.37 -12.15 -5.54
C GLY A 50 3.10 -11.17 -4.40
N SER A 51 4.18 -10.57 -3.90
CA SER A 51 4.15 -9.64 -2.76
C SER A 51 5.09 -8.47 -3.00
N VAL A 52 4.69 -7.29 -2.53
CA VAL A 52 5.49 -6.07 -2.60
C VAL A 52 5.76 -5.48 -1.23
N SER A 53 6.89 -4.78 -1.09
CA SER A 53 7.24 -3.96 0.06
C SER A 53 6.89 -2.50 -0.22
N VAL A 54 6.29 -1.85 0.75
CA VAL A 54 6.11 -0.40 0.79
C VAL A 54 7.23 0.18 1.64
N ILE A 55 8.09 0.99 1.03
CA ILE A 55 9.31 1.51 1.66
C ILE A 55 9.27 3.04 1.63
N VAL A 56 9.54 3.66 2.75
CA VAL A 56 9.63 5.11 2.87
C VAL A 56 11.08 5.49 3.16
N ASP A 57 11.59 6.46 2.40
CA ASP A 57 12.90 7.04 2.61
C ASP A 57 12.85 8.05 3.76
N ASP A 58 13.91 8.11 4.55
CA ASP A 58 14.05 9.14 5.57
C ASP A 58 14.28 10.51 4.89
N ILE A 59 13.56 11.51 5.35
CA ILE A 59 13.67 12.88 4.83
C ILE A 59 15.03 13.50 5.16
N GLU A 60 15.59 13.16 6.33
CA GLU A 60 16.86 13.72 6.80
C GLU A 60 18.08 12.92 6.31
N ASP A 61 17.90 11.62 6.09
CA ASP A 61 18.95 10.72 5.62
C ASP A 61 18.41 9.79 4.52
N PRO A 62 18.52 10.20 3.24
CA PRO A 62 18.01 9.42 2.11
C PRO A 62 18.63 8.02 1.93
N GLU A 63 19.71 7.72 2.64
CA GLU A 63 20.30 6.37 2.65
C GLU A 63 19.58 5.44 3.63
N GLN A 64 18.75 5.98 4.54
CA GLN A 64 17.93 5.19 5.45
C GLN A 64 16.54 4.95 4.87
N GLU A 65 16.19 3.69 4.81
CA GLU A 65 14.90 3.21 4.32
C GLU A 65 14.16 2.47 5.43
N MET A 66 12.84 2.63 5.50
CA MET A 66 11.99 1.88 6.41
C MET A 66 10.88 1.15 5.65
N VAL A 67 10.81 -0.16 5.84
CA VAL A 67 9.66 -0.94 5.35
C VAL A 67 8.47 -0.66 6.27
N VAL A 68 7.43 -0.05 5.73
CA VAL A 68 6.23 0.32 6.50
C VAL A 68 5.12 -0.71 6.35
N SER A 69 5.10 -1.47 5.26
CA SER A 69 4.05 -2.47 5.02
C SER A 69 4.46 -3.46 3.92
N TYR A 70 3.75 -4.59 3.91
CA TYR A 70 3.78 -5.57 2.83
C TYR A 70 2.38 -5.70 2.23
N LEU A 71 2.30 -5.80 0.91
CA LEU A 71 1.03 -5.97 0.21
C LEU A 71 1.02 -7.30 -0.55
N ASN A 72 -0.15 -7.91 -0.63
CA ASN A 72 -0.37 -9.25 -1.12
C ASN A 72 -1.47 -9.31 -2.21
N PRO A 73 -1.68 -10.47 -2.88
CA PRO A 73 -2.70 -10.59 -3.90
C PRO A 73 -4.09 -10.12 -3.46
N GLY A 74 -4.77 -9.39 -4.34
CA GLY A 74 -6.07 -8.76 -4.10
C GLY A 74 -5.96 -7.35 -3.51
N GLU A 75 -4.77 -6.87 -3.18
CA GLU A 75 -4.57 -5.52 -2.67
C GLU A 75 -4.22 -4.53 -3.78
N PHE A 76 -4.84 -3.34 -3.69
CA PHE A 76 -4.50 -2.19 -4.52
C PHE A 76 -3.31 -1.42 -3.93
N PHE A 77 -2.54 -0.79 -4.79
CA PHE A 77 -1.53 0.21 -4.41
C PHE A 77 -1.40 1.30 -5.47
N GLY A 78 -0.73 2.38 -5.10
CA GLY A 78 -0.59 3.54 -5.98
C GLY A 78 -1.86 4.37 -6.10
N GLU A 79 -2.75 4.31 -5.09
CA GLU A 79 -4.05 4.97 -5.06
C GLU A 79 -4.01 6.44 -4.64
N MET A 80 -2.94 6.89 -4.01
CA MET A 80 -2.91 8.22 -3.38
C MET A 80 -3.16 9.36 -4.37
N GLY A 81 -2.74 9.21 -5.62
CA GLY A 81 -2.99 10.20 -6.67
C GLY A 81 -4.46 10.34 -7.06
N LEU A 82 -5.30 9.35 -6.78
CA LEU A 82 -6.76 9.47 -6.95
C LEU A 82 -7.38 10.47 -5.97
N PHE A 83 -6.68 10.77 -4.89
CA PHE A 83 -7.15 11.63 -3.79
C PHE A 83 -6.36 12.93 -3.68
N GLY A 84 -5.70 13.34 -4.75
CA GLY A 84 -5.05 14.64 -4.86
C GLY A 84 -3.55 14.67 -4.61
N GLU A 85 -2.91 13.53 -4.34
CA GLU A 85 -1.46 13.46 -4.21
C GLU A 85 -0.80 13.34 -5.59
N GLU A 86 -0.04 14.33 -6.00
CA GLU A 86 0.56 14.38 -7.33
C GLU A 86 1.79 13.48 -7.50
N HIS A 87 2.44 13.12 -6.41
CA HIS A 87 3.67 12.34 -6.40
C HIS A 87 3.52 11.07 -5.57
N ARG A 88 4.31 10.06 -5.90
CA ARG A 88 4.36 8.81 -5.12
C ARG A 88 4.86 9.09 -3.70
N THR A 89 4.16 8.58 -2.70
CA THR A 89 4.45 8.79 -1.27
C THR A 89 5.39 7.76 -0.68
N ALA A 90 5.69 6.71 -1.42
CA ALA A 90 6.59 5.63 -1.02
C ALA A 90 7.23 4.96 -2.23
N ASN A 91 8.29 4.20 -1.98
CA ASN A 91 8.85 3.26 -2.96
C ASN A 91 8.07 1.95 -2.89
N LEU A 92 7.72 1.37 -4.02
CA LEU A 92 7.15 0.03 -4.12
C LEU A 92 8.16 -0.91 -4.78
N VAL A 93 8.53 -1.97 -4.08
CA VAL A 93 9.54 -2.95 -4.51
C VAL A 93 8.98 -4.35 -4.40
N THR A 94 9.09 -5.14 -5.46
CA THR A 94 8.66 -6.54 -5.45
C THR A 94 9.55 -7.36 -4.52
N ARG A 95 8.92 -8.17 -3.67
CA ARG A 95 9.63 -9.15 -2.81
C ARG A 95 9.84 -10.48 -3.51
N THR A 96 8.87 -10.85 -4.32
CA THR A 96 8.81 -12.07 -5.14
C THR A 96 8.55 -11.67 -6.58
N PRO A 97 8.64 -12.57 -7.56
CA PRO A 97 8.08 -12.31 -8.86
C PRO A 97 6.60 -11.94 -8.72
N CYS A 98 6.17 -10.91 -9.41
CA CYS A 98 4.83 -10.36 -9.27
C CYS A 98 4.11 -10.24 -10.61
N GLU A 99 2.79 -10.38 -10.56
CA GLU A 99 1.89 -9.97 -11.62
C GLU A 99 0.91 -8.94 -11.11
N PHE A 100 0.77 -7.85 -11.87
CA PHE A 100 -0.12 -6.74 -11.57
C PHE A 100 -1.11 -6.52 -12.71
N GLU A 101 -2.27 -5.97 -12.37
CA GLU A 101 -3.09 -5.21 -13.31
C GLU A 101 -2.89 -3.72 -13.01
N ARG A 102 -2.68 -2.94 -14.07
CA ARG A 102 -2.40 -1.51 -14.02
C ARG A 102 -3.44 -0.74 -14.82
N ILE A 103 -3.90 0.38 -14.28
CA ILE A 103 -4.84 1.26 -14.97
C ILE A 103 -4.46 2.72 -14.68
N SER A 104 -4.50 3.58 -15.71
CA SER A 104 -4.29 5.02 -15.52
C SER A 104 -5.43 5.62 -14.69
N TYR A 105 -5.15 6.67 -13.92
CA TYR A 105 -6.18 7.39 -13.18
C TYR A 105 -7.24 7.97 -14.11
N GLU A 106 -6.85 8.48 -15.25
CA GLU A 106 -7.78 9.02 -16.26
C GLU A 106 -8.80 7.95 -16.69
N LYS A 107 -8.34 6.77 -17.06
CA LYS A 107 -9.22 5.66 -17.45
C LYS A 107 -10.08 5.17 -16.29
N PHE A 108 -9.49 5.07 -15.10
CA PHE A 108 -10.23 4.71 -13.89
C PHE A 108 -11.38 5.67 -13.60
N HIS A 109 -11.16 6.98 -13.68
CA HIS A 109 -12.19 7.98 -13.49
C HIS A 109 -13.33 7.85 -14.52
N THR A 110 -13.02 7.45 -15.75
CA THR A 110 -14.02 7.27 -16.81
C THR A 110 -14.94 6.07 -16.54
N ILE A 111 -14.41 4.97 -15.99
CA ILE A 111 -15.14 3.70 -15.87
C ILE A 111 -15.63 3.36 -14.46
N ARG A 112 -15.13 4.05 -13.44
CA ARG A 112 -15.35 3.70 -12.01
C ARG A 112 -16.81 3.51 -11.60
N GLN A 113 -17.72 4.31 -12.17
CA GLN A 113 -19.15 4.23 -11.84
C GLN A 113 -19.81 2.94 -12.31
N GLN A 114 -19.22 2.28 -13.29
CA GLN A 114 -19.69 0.99 -13.80
C GLN A 114 -19.27 -0.18 -12.90
N TYR A 115 -18.33 0.03 -11.98
CA TYR A 115 -17.74 -1.02 -11.15
C TYR A 115 -17.78 -0.64 -9.65
N PRO A 116 -18.98 -0.54 -9.06
CA PRO A 116 -19.12 -0.14 -7.65
C PRO A 116 -18.45 -1.11 -6.68
N ASP A 117 -18.39 -2.40 -6.98
CA ASP A 117 -17.71 -3.40 -6.14
C ASP A 117 -16.19 -3.15 -6.07
N VAL A 118 -15.60 -2.70 -7.17
CA VAL A 118 -14.17 -2.32 -7.23
C VAL A 118 -13.92 -1.08 -6.38
N LEU A 119 -14.77 -0.06 -6.50
CA LEU A 119 -14.70 1.15 -5.67
C LEU A 119 -14.84 0.83 -4.18
N TYR A 120 -15.79 -0.04 -3.85
CA TYR A 120 -16.01 -0.46 -2.46
C TYR A 120 -14.81 -1.22 -1.91
N ALA A 121 -14.22 -2.14 -2.70
CA ALA A 121 -13.01 -2.86 -2.30
C ALA A 121 -11.83 -1.92 -2.08
N LEU A 122 -11.61 -0.95 -2.98
CA LEU A 122 -10.55 0.04 -2.85
C LEU A 122 -10.71 0.89 -1.57
N THR A 123 -11.90 1.43 -1.34
CA THR A 123 -12.20 2.22 -0.13
C THR A 123 -12.07 1.41 1.14
N THR A 124 -12.52 0.17 1.15
CA THR A 124 -12.39 -0.75 2.30
C THR A 124 -10.92 -1.00 2.64
N GLN A 125 -10.09 -1.23 1.63
CA GLN A 125 -8.65 -1.43 1.83
C GLN A 125 -7.96 -0.17 2.38
N ILE A 126 -8.31 1.01 1.87
CA ILE A 126 -7.78 2.29 2.37
C ILE A 126 -8.19 2.49 3.83
N GLY A 127 -9.46 2.27 4.16
CA GLY A 127 -9.96 2.36 5.52
C GLY A 127 -9.25 1.40 6.48
N GLN A 128 -9.01 0.16 6.05
CA GLN A 128 -8.28 -0.83 6.84
C GLN A 128 -6.82 -0.44 7.07
N ARG A 129 -6.15 0.08 6.05
CA ARG A 129 -4.77 0.58 6.16
C ARG A 129 -4.69 1.77 7.12
N LEU A 130 -5.63 2.70 7.04
CA LEU A 130 -5.72 3.84 7.96
C LEU A 130 -5.90 3.37 9.41
N LYS A 131 -6.80 2.43 9.64
CA LYS A 131 -7.04 1.82 10.96
C LYS A 131 -5.77 1.17 11.52
N ASN A 132 -5.07 0.39 10.70
CA ASN A 132 -3.82 -0.27 11.10
C ASN A 132 -2.72 0.74 11.41
N THR A 133 -2.57 1.78 10.60
CA THR A 133 -1.60 2.86 10.82
C THR A 133 -1.90 3.62 12.11
N THR A 134 -3.16 3.94 12.37
CA THR A 134 -3.60 4.62 13.61
C THR A 134 -3.28 3.79 14.84
N ARG A 135 -3.50 2.48 14.81
CA ARG A 135 -3.12 1.56 15.90
C ARG A 135 -1.61 1.55 16.13
N LYS A 136 -0.81 1.44 15.07
CA LYS A 136 0.67 1.49 15.18
C LYS A 136 1.16 2.78 15.81
N LEU A 137 0.59 3.92 15.43
CA LEU A 137 0.93 5.22 16.02
C LEU A 137 0.55 5.29 17.51
N ALA A 138 -0.63 4.80 17.89
CA ALA A 138 -1.05 4.73 19.28
C ALA A 138 -0.11 3.85 20.11
N ASP A 139 0.22 2.66 19.63
CA ASP A 139 1.14 1.73 20.30
C ASP A 139 2.53 2.35 20.51
N LEU A 140 3.08 3.03 19.52
CA LEU A 140 4.35 3.73 19.62
C LEU A 140 4.30 4.87 20.65
N THR A 141 3.20 5.62 20.70
CA THR A 141 3.00 6.71 21.66
C THR A 141 2.92 6.16 23.09
N PHE A 142 2.19 5.08 23.33
CA PHE A 142 2.10 4.45 24.64
C PHE A 142 3.43 3.86 25.10
N ILE A 143 4.18 3.21 24.23
CA ILE A 143 5.53 2.70 24.56
C ILE A 143 6.45 3.83 24.95
N ASP A 144 6.44 4.97 24.26
CA ASP A 144 7.26 6.13 24.58
C ASP A 144 6.89 6.73 25.94
N VAL A 145 5.60 6.87 26.25
CA VAL A 145 5.13 7.34 27.57
C VAL A 145 5.55 6.39 28.69
N TYR A 146 5.38 5.08 28.53
CA TYR A 146 5.85 4.08 29.49
C TYR A 146 7.36 4.16 29.69
N GLY A 147 8.12 4.28 28.62
CA GLY A 147 9.58 4.42 28.70
C GLY A 147 10.02 5.67 29.47
N ARG A 148 9.35 6.79 29.29
CA ARG A 148 9.61 8.04 30.03
C ARG A 148 9.29 7.90 31.51
N ILE A 149 8.14 7.33 31.87
CA ILE A 149 7.75 7.08 33.25
C ILE A 149 8.74 6.13 33.92
N HIS A 150 9.12 5.05 33.26
CA HIS A 150 10.07 4.08 33.80
C HIS A 150 11.44 4.71 34.08
N ARG A 151 11.98 5.51 33.17
CA ARG A 151 13.24 6.24 33.37
C ARG A 151 13.14 7.24 34.52
N SER A 152 12.04 7.97 34.65
CA SER A 152 11.80 8.90 35.76
C SER A 152 11.78 8.19 37.10
N LEU A 153 11.15 7.04 37.20
CA LEU A 153 11.10 6.22 38.42
C LEU A 153 12.49 5.68 38.81
N ILE A 154 13.29 5.24 37.83
CA ILE A 154 14.67 4.79 38.07
C ILE A 154 15.51 5.95 38.60
N GLN A 155 15.40 7.15 38.04
CA GLN A 155 16.11 8.33 38.52
C GLN A 155 15.77 8.68 39.99
N LEU A 156 14.47 8.57 40.33
CA LEU A 156 14.00 8.82 41.71
C LEU A 156 14.55 7.78 42.69
N THR A 157 14.67 6.51 42.30
CA THR A 157 15.20 5.43 43.13
C THR A 157 16.74 5.47 43.29
N SER A 158 17.45 6.14 42.39
CA SER A 158 18.91 6.29 42.42
C SER A 158 19.41 7.53 43.19
N LEU A 159 18.51 8.37 43.68
CA LEU A 159 18.87 9.52 44.52
C LEU A 159 19.26 9.03 45.92
N PRO A 160 20.36 9.58 46.51
CA PRO A 160 20.76 9.25 47.87
C PRO A 160 19.77 9.71 48.94
#